data_7636eb2ac2c3c26ad65f087dc3c41064
#
_entry.id   7636eb2ac2c3c26ad65f087dc3c41064
#
_cell.length_a   1.000
_cell.length_b   1.000
_cell.length_c   1.000
_cell.angle_alpha   90.00
_cell.angle_beta   90.00
_cell.angle_gamma   90.00
#
_symmetry.space_group_name_H-M   'P 1'
#
loop_
_entity.id
_entity.type
_entity.pdbx_description
1 polymer ?
#
loop_
_entity_poly.entity_id
_entity_poly.type
_entity_poly.pdbx_seq_one_letter_code
_entity_poly.pdbx_strand_id
1 'polypeptide(L)'
;MSECPHHHPFADDPRIGYDALHAEPLTRDAHDRWVVARHRDAVAVVTDPETFSSHVSRFLQVPNGLDGAAHGEARELLDPFFSADRMAALAPLLEEVTRGLLAGVTPGQSLDAVLDLGSVYAVRAQSAWLGWPAELEPELLAWMDDNHAATRSGELSRTAVVAHRFDAIIHRLLSFRRIRKPGPPADLTDELIRVKHHDGRPLGEDEIVSVLRNWTGGDLGSLALCTGVALYWFATHPELQDELRAASDDDFDRAVDEILRIDDPFVSNRRVATVQTDLGGRQIGPGEQLVVNWTAANRDPDVFPDPDRYDPVGHAAANLVYGTGPHVCPGRPLATLELRVLLRGVLREHRVRLAPGTTPEREQPPVGGFRRVPVILDPL
;
A
#
# COMPACT_ATOMS: atom_id res chain seq x y z
N MET A 1 -30.38 14.01 -10.52
CA MET A 1 -29.31 12.98 -10.43
C MET A 1 -28.07 13.66 -10.99
N SER A 2 -27.27 14.26 -10.12
CA SER A 2 -26.00 14.90 -10.52
C SER A 2 -24.97 13.77 -10.61
N GLU A 3 -24.44 13.57 -11.78
CA GLU A 3 -23.35 12.66 -12.05
C GLU A 3 -22.16 13.01 -11.14
N CYS A 4 -21.63 12.01 -10.45
CA CYS A 4 -20.44 12.13 -9.65
C CYS A 4 -19.29 12.60 -10.56
N PRO A 5 -18.53 13.66 -10.23
CA PRO A 5 -17.43 14.14 -11.09
C PRO A 5 -16.32 13.09 -11.32
N HIS A 6 -16.33 12.01 -10.56
CA HIS A 6 -15.41 10.88 -10.75
C HIS A 6 -15.94 9.80 -11.71
N HIS A 7 -17.14 9.97 -12.28
CA HIS A 7 -17.68 9.16 -13.36
C HIS A 7 -17.55 9.89 -14.72
N HIS A 8 -16.39 10.49 -14.97
CA HIS A 8 -16.04 10.67 -16.36
C HIS A 8 -15.66 9.28 -16.89
N PRO A 9 -16.20 8.88 -18.07
CA PRO A 9 -15.69 7.72 -18.79
C PRO A 9 -14.27 8.08 -19.23
N PHE A 10 -13.30 7.94 -18.31
CA PHE A 10 -11.90 7.98 -18.69
C PHE A 10 -11.71 6.77 -19.59
N ALA A 11 -11.55 7.06 -20.86
CA ALA A 11 -11.07 6.08 -21.79
C ALA A 11 -9.82 5.46 -21.15
N ASP A 12 -9.93 4.23 -20.71
CA ASP A 12 -8.90 3.26 -20.39
C ASP A 12 -7.76 3.66 -19.39
N ASP A 13 -7.41 4.93 -19.16
CA ASP A 13 -6.32 5.35 -18.26
C ASP A 13 -6.75 6.39 -17.20
N PRO A 14 -6.91 5.99 -15.91
CA PRO A 14 -7.32 6.90 -14.85
C PRO A 14 -6.30 8.01 -14.54
N ARG A 15 -5.02 7.88 -14.97
CA ARG A 15 -3.98 8.89 -14.77
C ARG A 15 -4.35 10.21 -15.43
N ILE A 16 -5.04 10.19 -16.57
CA ILE A 16 -5.55 11.39 -17.25
C ILE A 16 -6.44 12.23 -16.30
N GLY A 17 -7.23 11.56 -15.47
CA GLY A 17 -8.08 12.24 -14.49
C GLY A 17 -7.30 12.88 -13.34
N TYR A 18 -6.23 12.23 -12.90
CA TYR A 18 -5.35 12.81 -11.88
C TYR A 18 -4.55 13.99 -12.44
N ASP A 19 -4.06 13.91 -13.66
CA ASP A 19 -3.38 15.02 -14.33
C ASP A 19 -4.32 16.23 -14.52
N ALA A 20 -5.59 16.01 -14.81
CA ALA A 20 -6.58 17.08 -14.94
C ALA A 20 -6.81 17.86 -13.63
N LEU A 21 -6.54 17.28 -12.46
CA LEU A 21 -6.65 17.98 -11.17
C LEU A 21 -5.66 19.15 -11.05
N HIS A 22 -4.57 19.18 -11.83
CA HIS A 22 -3.60 20.28 -11.80
C HIS A 22 -4.13 21.58 -12.42
N ALA A 23 -5.22 21.54 -13.19
CA ALA A 23 -5.88 22.75 -13.70
C ALA A 23 -6.49 23.58 -12.54
N GLU A 24 -7.02 22.93 -11.52
CA GLU A 24 -7.49 23.54 -10.27
C GLU A 24 -7.09 22.63 -9.09
N PRO A 25 -5.84 22.73 -8.61
CA PRO A 25 -5.23 21.72 -7.75
C PRO A 25 -5.72 21.69 -6.31
N LEU A 26 -6.64 22.58 -5.93
CA LEU A 26 -7.37 22.56 -4.67
C LEU A 26 -8.85 22.78 -4.95
N THR A 27 -9.62 21.70 -5.08
CA THR A 27 -11.05 21.68 -5.39
C THR A 27 -11.83 20.90 -4.34
N ARG A 28 -13.15 20.86 -4.45
CA ARG A 28 -13.98 19.98 -3.62
C ARG A 28 -14.46 18.77 -4.40
N ASP A 29 -14.44 17.61 -3.75
CA ASP A 29 -15.04 16.40 -4.32
C ASP A 29 -16.57 16.35 -4.09
N ALA A 30 -17.20 15.26 -4.55
CA ALA A 30 -18.64 15.03 -4.41
C ALA A 30 -19.11 14.90 -2.94
N HIS A 31 -18.19 14.73 -1.99
CA HIS A 31 -18.45 14.66 -0.56
C HIS A 31 -18.10 15.95 0.19
N ASP A 32 -17.91 17.04 -0.56
CA ASP A 32 -17.52 18.37 -0.05
C ASP A 32 -16.17 18.37 0.70
N ARG A 33 -15.26 17.47 0.33
CA ARG A 33 -13.90 17.39 0.88
C ARG A 33 -12.93 18.10 -0.05
N TRP A 34 -11.93 18.79 0.53
CA TRP A 34 -10.86 19.39 -0.25
C TRP A 34 -9.94 18.33 -0.86
N VAL A 35 -9.78 18.32 -2.17
CA VAL A 35 -8.80 17.48 -2.88
C VAL A 35 -7.53 18.28 -3.08
N VAL A 36 -6.42 17.78 -2.53
CA VAL A 36 -5.09 18.38 -2.59
C VAL A 36 -4.28 17.61 -3.64
N ALA A 37 -4.02 18.24 -4.78
CA ALA A 37 -3.36 17.59 -5.93
C ALA A 37 -1.91 18.03 -6.14
N ARG A 38 -1.52 19.27 -5.72
CA ARG A 38 -0.14 19.75 -5.87
C ARG A 38 0.79 19.07 -4.88
N HIS A 39 1.97 18.69 -5.36
CA HIS A 39 3.02 18.09 -4.56
C HIS A 39 3.37 18.92 -3.32
N ARG A 40 3.64 20.23 -3.49
CA ARG A 40 3.99 21.12 -2.38
C ARG A 40 2.88 21.23 -1.34
N ASP A 41 1.62 21.25 -1.76
CA ASP A 41 0.47 21.39 -0.88
C ASP A 41 0.21 20.06 -0.15
N ALA A 42 0.40 18.92 -0.83
CA ALA A 42 0.38 17.59 -0.23
C ALA A 42 1.44 17.45 0.87
N VAL A 43 2.68 17.86 0.58
CA VAL A 43 3.77 17.86 1.56
C VAL A 43 3.44 18.78 2.74
N ALA A 44 2.96 20.01 2.50
CA ALA A 44 2.58 20.94 3.56
C ALA A 44 1.51 20.35 4.48
N VAL A 45 0.48 19.72 3.92
CA VAL A 45 -0.61 19.12 4.71
C VAL A 45 -0.11 17.96 5.58
N VAL A 46 0.75 17.09 5.06
CA VAL A 46 1.14 15.87 5.80
C VAL A 46 2.31 16.09 6.76
N THR A 47 3.02 17.21 6.63
CA THR A 47 4.11 17.57 7.56
C THR A 47 3.66 18.47 8.72
N ASP A 48 2.39 18.91 8.71
CA ASP A 48 1.80 19.71 9.79
C ASP A 48 0.59 18.98 10.42
N PRO A 49 0.81 17.96 11.26
CA PRO A 49 -0.27 17.22 11.91
C PRO A 49 -1.02 18.04 12.99
N GLU A 50 -0.47 19.15 13.44
CA GLU A 50 -1.16 20.05 14.38
C GLU A 50 -2.31 20.78 13.68
N THR A 51 -2.10 21.24 12.45
CA THR A 51 -3.13 21.87 11.61
C THR A 51 -3.98 20.84 10.87
N PHE A 52 -3.39 19.74 10.39
CA PHE A 52 -4.05 18.72 9.56
C PHE A 52 -3.95 17.34 10.19
N SER A 53 -4.88 17.06 11.09
CA SER A 53 -4.91 15.83 11.89
C SER A 53 -5.20 14.58 11.05
N SER A 54 -4.55 13.49 11.41
CA SER A 54 -4.80 12.14 10.88
C SER A 54 -6.01 11.46 11.53
N HIS A 55 -6.61 12.07 12.56
CA HIS A 55 -7.77 11.53 13.26
C HIS A 55 -9.08 11.67 12.45
N VAL A 56 -9.17 10.93 11.35
CA VAL A 56 -10.28 10.98 10.38
C VAL A 56 -11.29 9.86 10.56
N SER A 57 -11.02 8.90 11.46
CA SER A 57 -11.85 7.73 11.69
C SER A 57 -12.38 7.71 13.12
N ARG A 58 -13.62 7.28 13.30
CA ARG A 58 -14.20 6.99 14.63
C ARG A 58 -13.66 5.68 15.24
N PHE A 59 -12.99 4.85 14.45
CA PHE A 59 -12.38 3.61 14.89
C PHE A 59 -10.93 3.85 15.27
N LEU A 60 -10.47 3.13 16.29
CA LEU A 60 -9.06 3.17 16.68
C LEU A 60 -8.15 2.73 15.53
N GLN A 61 -7.16 3.56 15.23
CA GLN A 61 -6.15 3.28 14.21
C GLN A 61 -4.75 3.62 14.76
N VAL A 62 -4.07 2.62 15.30
CA VAL A 62 -2.71 2.74 15.84
C VAL A 62 -1.72 2.24 14.79
N PRO A 63 -0.70 3.05 14.40
CA PRO A 63 -0.47 4.45 14.78
C PRO A 63 -1.20 5.46 13.89
N ASN A 64 -1.78 5.05 12.76
CA ASN A 64 -2.15 5.87 11.60
C ASN A 64 -3.17 6.99 11.90
N GLY A 65 -4.02 6.83 12.89
CA GLY A 65 -5.02 7.83 13.30
C GLY A 65 -4.64 8.61 14.55
N LEU A 66 -3.40 8.51 15.01
CA LEU A 66 -2.86 9.29 16.13
C LEU A 66 -2.06 10.47 15.59
N ASP A 67 -1.91 11.51 16.40
CA ASP A 67 -1.08 12.67 16.10
C ASP A 67 -0.18 13.04 17.28
N GLY A 68 0.81 13.91 17.07
CA GLY A 68 1.67 14.46 18.11
C GLY A 68 2.39 13.41 18.95
N ALA A 69 2.41 13.61 20.27
CA ALA A 69 3.15 12.73 21.20
C ALA A 69 2.63 11.28 21.20
N ALA A 70 1.31 11.08 21.08
CA ALA A 70 0.72 9.73 21.05
C ALA A 70 1.14 8.96 19.78
N HIS A 71 1.20 9.64 18.63
CA HIS A 71 1.74 9.06 17.40
C HIS A 71 3.23 8.73 17.56
N GLY A 72 4.03 9.68 18.12
CA GLY A 72 5.45 9.48 18.35
C GLY A 72 5.73 8.25 19.22
N GLU A 73 5.05 8.12 20.37
CA GLU A 73 5.18 6.95 21.24
C GLU A 73 4.83 5.65 20.51
N ALA A 74 3.71 5.63 19.78
CA ALA A 74 3.31 4.44 19.02
C ALA A 74 4.36 4.06 17.95
N ARG A 75 4.95 5.04 17.24
CA ARG A 75 6.03 4.81 16.28
C ARG A 75 7.30 4.27 16.94
N GLU A 76 7.71 4.82 18.08
CA GLU A 76 8.87 4.33 18.85
C GLU A 76 8.70 2.86 19.27
N LEU A 77 7.48 2.43 19.58
CA LEU A 77 7.17 1.05 19.94
C LEU A 77 7.09 0.11 18.73
N LEU A 78 6.61 0.60 17.58
CA LEU A 78 6.27 -0.25 16.44
C LEU A 78 7.31 -0.24 15.32
N ASP A 79 8.04 0.87 15.09
CA ASP A 79 9.05 0.95 14.04
C ASP A 79 10.19 -0.07 14.18
N PRO A 80 10.62 -0.50 15.39
CA PRO A 80 11.61 -1.56 15.53
C PRO A 80 11.25 -2.90 14.86
N PHE A 81 9.97 -3.15 14.61
CA PHE A 81 9.52 -4.34 13.87
C PHE A 81 9.91 -4.31 12.39
N PHE A 82 10.23 -3.14 11.86
CA PHE A 82 10.67 -2.93 10.48
C PHE A 82 12.16 -2.62 10.35
N SER A 83 12.95 -2.92 11.39
CA SER A 83 14.40 -2.64 11.38
C SER A 83 15.13 -3.45 10.31
N ALA A 84 16.28 -2.94 9.84
CA ALA A 84 17.11 -3.58 8.83
C ALA A 84 17.52 -5.02 9.21
N ASP A 85 17.85 -5.26 10.48
CA ASP A 85 18.21 -6.61 10.97
C ASP A 85 17.03 -7.59 10.87
N ARG A 86 15.81 -7.11 11.15
CA ARG A 86 14.59 -7.93 11.00
C ARG A 86 14.27 -8.21 9.55
N MET A 87 14.45 -7.22 8.68
CA MET A 87 14.28 -7.40 7.24
C MET A 87 15.31 -8.40 6.68
N ALA A 88 16.55 -8.29 7.10
CA ALA A 88 17.58 -9.25 6.71
C ALA A 88 17.27 -10.70 7.19
N ALA A 89 16.71 -10.84 8.39
CA ALA A 89 16.29 -12.15 8.92
C ALA A 89 15.05 -12.72 8.19
N LEU A 90 14.17 -11.84 7.69
CA LEU A 90 12.96 -12.23 6.96
C LEU A 90 13.25 -12.66 5.52
N ALA A 91 14.25 -12.05 4.86
CA ALA A 91 14.54 -12.25 3.44
C ALA A 91 14.59 -13.73 2.99
N PRO A 92 15.27 -14.67 3.72
CA PRO A 92 15.29 -16.08 3.32
C PRO A 92 13.90 -16.74 3.31
N LEU A 93 13.00 -16.34 4.22
CA LEU A 93 11.62 -16.86 4.26
C LEU A 93 10.82 -16.37 3.05
N LEU A 94 10.96 -15.09 2.68
CA LEU A 94 10.33 -14.53 1.50
C LEU A 94 10.86 -15.17 0.20
N GLU A 95 12.17 -15.49 0.14
CA GLU A 95 12.75 -16.23 -0.99
C GLU A 95 12.16 -17.64 -1.10
N GLU A 96 11.89 -18.31 0.01
CA GLU A 96 11.23 -19.62 0.02
C GLU A 96 9.79 -19.52 -0.46
N VAL A 97 9.04 -18.52 0.04
CA VAL A 97 7.66 -18.21 -0.41
C VAL A 97 7.64 -17.96 -1.91
N THR A 98 8.54 -17.11 -2.42
CA THR A 98 8.66 -16.80 -3.85
C THR A 98 8.95 -18.04 -4.68
N ARG A 99 9.92 -18.85 -4.26
CA ARG A 99 10.30 -20.09 -4.95
C ARG A 99 9.13 -21.07 -5.00
N GLY A 100 8.43 -21.25 -3.87
CA GLY A 100 7.25 -22.10 -3.79
C GLY A 100 6.10 -21.64 -4.69
N LEU A 101 5.90 -20.31 -4.80
CA LEU A 101 4.90 -19.74 -5.67
C LEU A 101 5.26 -19.94 -7.15
N LEU A 102 6.49 -19.63 -7.55
CA LEU A 102 6.94 -19.72 -8.94
C LEU A 102 7.04 -21.18 -9.43
N ALA A 103 7.33 -22.12 -8.54
CA ALA A 103 7.33 -23.56 -8.89
C ALA A 103 5.94 -24.07 -9.34
N GLY A 104 4.86 -23.37 -8.99
CA GLY A 104 3.50 -23.66 -9.44
C GLY A 104 3.15 -23.06 -10.81
N VAL A 105 4.01 -22.21 -11.37
CA VAL A 105 3.76 -21.55 -12.67
C VAL A 105 4.01 -22.54 -13.81
N THR A 106 3.02 -22.69 -14.68
CA THR A 106 3.16 -23.52 -15.89
C THR A 106 3.69 -22.66 -17.06
N PRO A 107 4.82 -23.02 -17.66
CA PRO A 107 5.36 -22.30 -18.79
C PRO A 107 4.35 -22.12 -19.92
N GLY A 108 4.26 -20.89 -20.46
CA GLY A 108 3.34 -20.57 -21.56
C GLY A 108 1.86 -20.42 -21.14
N GLN A 109 1.48 -20.72 -19.92
CA GLN A 109 0.15 -20.48 -19.41
C GLN A 109 -0.01 -19.02 -18.97
N SER A 110 -1.16 -18.42 -19.32
CA SER A 110 -1.53 -17.11 -18.80
C SER A 110 -1.92 -17.20 -17.33
N LEU A 111 -1.42 -16.25 -16.54
CA LEU A 111 -1.79 -16.04 -15.14
C LEU A 111 -2.06 -14.54 -14.93
N ASP A 112 -2.79 -14.22 -13.87
CA ASP A 112 -3.05 -12.84 -13.48
C ASP A 112 -1.98 -12.36 -12.49
N ALA A 113 -1.22 -11.34 -12.85
CA ALA A 113 -0.15 -10.80 -12.01
C ALA A 113 -0.64 -10.27 -10.66
N VAL A 114 -1.89 -9.76 -10.59
CA VAL A 114 -2.50 -9.26 -9.35
C VAL A 114 -3.05 -10.40 -8.51
N LEU A 115 -3.90 -11.25 -9.13
CA LEU A 115 -4.67 -12.25 -8.38
C LEU A 115 -3.87 -13.53 -8.11
N ASP A 116 -3.20 -14.08 -9.16
CA ASP A 116 -2.54 -15.38 -9.06
C ASP A 116 -1.13 -15.28 -8.47
N LEU A 117 -0.44 -14.14 -8.66
CA LEU A 117 0.88 -13.90 -8.08
C LEU A 117 0.83 -12.94 -6.88
N GLY A 118 0.42 -11.71 -7.10
CA GLY A 118 0.51 -10.66 -6.10
C GLY A 118 -0.31 -10.95 -4.84
N SER A 119 -1.59 -11.33 -4.99
CA SER A 119 -2.45 -11.62 -3.83
C SER A 119 -1.99 -12.85 -3.06
N VAL A 120 -1.60 -13.91 -3.77
CA VAL A 120 -1.11 -15.15 -3.13
C VAL A 120 0.21 -14.89 -2.42
N TYR A 121 1.13 -14.17 -3.08
CA TYR A 121 2.40 -13.79 -2.47
C TYR A 121 2.19 -12.92 -1.23
N ALA A 122 1.36 -11.87 -1.31
CA ALA A 122 1.10 -10.97 -0.19
C ALA A 122 0.60 -11.73 1.04
N VAL A 123 -0.37 -12.64 0.88
CA VAL A 123 -0.88 -13.44 1.99
C VAL A 123 0.19 -14.34 2.59
N ARG A 124 1.00 -14.99 1.75
CA ARG A 124 2.07 -15.89 2.23
C ARG A 124 3.21 -15.13 2.90
N ALA A 125 3.63 -14.00 2.32
CA ALA A 125 4.69 -13.14 2.86
C ALA A 125 4.29 -12.55 4.22
N GLN A 126 3.09 -11.99 4.32
CA GLN A 126 2.54 -11.48 5.58
C GLN A 126 2.38 -12.57 6.63
N SER A 127 1.89 -13.75 6.25
CA SER A 127 1.78 -14.87 7.17
C SER A 127 3.15 -15.32 7.68
N ALA A 128 4.16 -15.35 6.81
CA ALA A 128 5.54 -15.67 7.19
C ALA A 128 6.13 -14.62 8.14
N TRP A 129 5.90 -13.34 7.88
CA TRP A 129 6.37 -12.24 8.72
C TRP A 129 5.71 -12.24 10.10
N LEU A 130 4.37 -12.38 10.15
CA LEU A 130 3.59 -12.32 11.40
C LEU A 130 3.57 -13.62 12.20
N GLY A 131 4.03 -14.74 11.61
CA GLY A 131 3.91 -16.05 12.19
C GLY A 131 2.47 -16.59 12.21
N TRP A 132 1.71 -16.30 11.15
CA TRP A 132 0.34 -16.77 11.00
C TRP A 132 0.32 -18.15 10.31
N PRO A 133 -0.64 -19.02 10.67
CA PRO A 133 -0.70 -20.35 10.11
C PRO A 133 -1.11 -20.34 8.63
N ALA A 134 -0.49 -21.21 7.82
CA ALA A 134 -0.75 -21.30 6.38
C ALA A 134 -2.21 -21.65 6.04
N GLU A 135 -2.92 -22.29 6.95
CA GLU A 135 -4.34 -22.64 6.81
C GLU A 135 -5.28 -21.42 6.69
N LEU A 136 -4.78 -20.22 7.05
CA LEU A 136 -5.51 -18.97 6.87
C LEU A 136 -5.49 -18.45 5.43
N GLU A 137 -4.59 -18.93 4.56
CA GLU A 137 -4.44 -18.42 3.20
C GLU A 137 -5.78 -18.33 2.44
N PRO A 138 -6.64 -19.35 2.39
CA PRO A 138 -7.92 -19.24 1.68
C PRO A 138 -8.87 -18.19 2.27
N GLU A 139 -8.87 -18.04 3.60
CA GLU A 139 -9.73 -17.05 4.28
C GLU A 139 -9.23 -15.61 4.04
N LEU A 140 -7.91 -15.41 4.04
CA LEU A 140 -7.31 -14.10 3.79
C LEU A 140 -7.48 -13.69 2.31
N LEU A 141 -7.30 -14.59 1.36
CA LEU A 141 -7.56 -14.32 -0.05
C LEU A 141 -9.02 -13.95 -0.29
N ALA A 142 -9.97 -14.70 0.27
CA ALA A 142 -11.39 -14.38 0.18
C ALA A 142 -11.72 -13.02 0.84
N TRP A 143 -11.04 -12.68 1.96
CA TRP A 143 -11.19 -11.39 2.59
C TRP A 143 -10.66 -10.25 1.71
N MET A 144 -9.52 -10.44 1.02
CA MET A 144 -8.98 -9.44 0.09
C MET A 144 -9.95 -9.14 -1.05
N ASP A 145 -10.54 -10.16 -1.66
CA ASP A 145 -11.53 -10.00 -2.72
C ASP A 145 -12.75 -9.20 -2.24
N ASP A 146 -13.28 -9.56 -1.07
CA ASP A 146 -14.41 -8.85 -0.45
C ASP A 146 -14.05 -7.40 -0.11
N ASN A 147 -12.82 -7.15 0.38
CA ASN A 147 -12.33 -5.82 0.72
C ASN A 147 -12.19 -4.93 -0.52
N HIS A 148 -11.62 -5.44 -1.59
CA HIS A 148 -11.53 -4.72 -2.87
C HIS A 148 -12.94 -4.43 -3.45
N ALA A 149 -13.84 -5.40 -3.40
CA ALA A 149 -15.22 -5.21 -3.86
C ALA A 149 -15.98 -4.18 -3.00
N ALA A 150 -15.80 -4.19 -1.68
CA ALA A 150 -16.40 -3.22 -0.76
C ALA A 150 -15.84 -1.81 -1.01
N THR A 151 -14.52 -1.68 -1.19
CA THR A 151 -13.86 -0.40 -1.48
C THR A 151 -14.36 0.20 -2.79
N ARG A 152 -14.42 -0.60 -3.86
CA ARG A 152 -14.95 -0.16 -5.17
C ARG A 152 -16.42 0.27 -5.11
N SER A 153 -17.22 -0.33 -4.22
CA SER A 153 -18.64 0.04 -4.09
C SER A 153 -18.87 1.45 -3.53
N GLY A 154 -17.89 2.02 -2.80
CA GLY A 154 -18.03 3.27 -2.07
C GLY A 154 -19.02 3.20 -0.88
N GLU A 155 -19.60 2.03 -0.60
CA GLU A 155 -20.60 1.84 0.46
C GLU A 155 -19.91 1.61 1.82
N LEU A 156 -20.03 2.59 2.72
CA LEU A 156 -19.45 2.51 4.07
C LEU A 156 -19.94 1.30 4.89
N SER A 157 -21.19 0.87 4.66
CA SER A 157 -21.77 -0.33 5.31
C SER A 157 -21.02 -1.60 4.90
N ARG A 158 -20.66 -1.75 3.62
CA ARG A 158 -19.90 -2.91 3.13
C ARG A 158 -18.48 -2.90 3.65
N THR A 159 -17.81 -1.76 3.62
CA THR A 159 -16.45 -1.65 4.19
C THR A 159 -16.42 -1.93 5.68
N ALA A 160 -17.46 -1.54 6.45
CA ALA A 160 -17.56 -1.86 7.86
C ALA A 160 -17.72 -3.38 8.11
N VAL A 161 -18.53 -4.08 7.32
CA VAL A 161 -18.69 -5.55 7.42
C VAL A 161 -17.37 -6.27 7.18
N VAL A 162 -16.65 -5.87 6.14
CA VAL A 162 -15.35 -6.48 5.80
C VAL A 162 -14.30 -6.20 6.89
N ALA A 163 -14.27 -4.98 7.45
CA ALA A 163 -13.40 -4.64 8.56
C ALA A 163 -13.69 -5.50 9.81
N HIS A 164 -14.96 -5.66 10.19
CA HIS A 164 -15.34 -6.52 11.32
C HIS A 164 -14.98 -7.98 11.11
N ARG A 165 -15.10 -8.49 9.88
CA ARG A 165 -14.66 -9.85 9.56
C ARG A 165 -13.16 -10.02 9.78
N PHE A 166 -12.36 -9.02 9.40
CA PHE A 166 -10.92 -9.05 9.63
C PHE A 166 -10.55 -8.98 11.10
N ASP A 167 -11.20 -8.10 11.86
CA ASP A 167 -11.05 -8.04 13.32
C ASP A 167 -11.36 -9.40 13.97
N ALA A 168 -12.38 -10.12 13.49
CA ALA A 168 -12.71 -11.45 13.99
C ALA A 168 -11.61 -12.49 13.70
N ILE A 169 -10.93 -12.42 12.54
CA ILE A 169 -9.77 -13.25 12.22
C ILE A 169 -8.65 -12.97 13.23
N ILE A 170 -8.33 -11.70 13.47
CA ILE A 170 -7.27 -11.29 14.40
C ILE A 170 -7.62 -11.74 15.82
N HIS A 171 -8.83 -11.49 16.32
CA HIS A 171 -9.24 -11.93 17.66
C HIS A 171 -9.11 -13.44 17.84
N ARG A 172 -9.46 -14.23 16.83
CA ARG A 172 -9.30 -15.68 16.85
C ARG A 172 -7.83 -16.07 16.98
N LEU A 173 -6.93 -15.44 16.20
CA LEU A 173 -5.49 -15.65 16.28
C LEU A 173 -4.91 -15.30 17.65
N LEU A 174 -5.33 -14.18 18.24
CA LEU A 174 -4.89 -13.74 19.56
C LEU A 174 -5.39 -14.70 20.65
N SER A 175 -6.63 -15.19 20.55
CA SER A 175 -7.21 -16.13 21.51
C SER A 175 -6.44 -17.44 21.57
N PHE A 176 -6.03 -18.00 20.42
CA PHE A 176 -5.20 -19.21 20.37
C PHE A 176 -3.83 -19.01 21.04
N ARG A 177 -3.21 -17.82 20.85
CA ARG A 177 -1.90 -17.52 21.45
C ARG A 177 -1.95 -17.38 22.97
N ARG A 178 -3.05 -16.83 23.52
CA ARG A 178 -3.26 -16.68 24.99
C ARG A 178 -3.41 -18.00 25.73
N ILE A 179 -3.88 -19.06 25.06
CA ILE A 179 -4.06 -20.39 25.65
C ILE A 179 -2.71 -21.13 25.71
N ARG A 180 -1.71 -20.73 24.95
CA ARG A 180 -0.38 -21.35 24.96
C ARG A 180 0.33 -21.13 26.29
N LYS A 181 1.12 -22.14 26.70
CA LYS A 181 1.95 -22.03 27.92
C LYS A 181 2.90 -20.83 27.81
N PRO A 182 3.15 -20.10 28.92
CA PRO A 182 4.15 -19.06 28.96
C PRO A 182 5.52 -19.56 28.48
N GLY A 183 6.15 -18.84 27.58
CA GLY A 183 7.47 -19.15 27.01
C GLY A 183 8.02 -17.92 26.28
N PRO A 184 9.20 -17.97 25.67
CA PRO A 184 9.68 -16.92 24.80
C PRO A 184 8.68 -16.71 23.64
N PRO A 185 8.64 -15.49 23.00
CA PRO A 185 7.85 -15.29 21.81
C PRO A 185 8.27 -16.27 20.73
N ALA A 186 7.30 -16.87 20.05
CA ALA A 186 7.56 -17.84 18.99
C ALA A 186 7.59 -17.16 17.61
N ASP A 187 6.94 -16.01 17.50
CA ASP A 187 6.80 -15.26 16.28
C ASP A 187 6.58 -13.76 16.58
N LEU A 188 6.50 -12.96 15.54
CA LEU A 188 6.35 -11.50 15.63
C LEU A 188 5.02 -11.10 16.29
N THR A 189 3.94 -11.83 16.04
CA THR A 189 2.66 -11.56 16.72
C THR A 189 2.76 -11.81 18.22
N ASP A 190 3.46 -12.85 18.66
CA ASP A 190 3.75 -13.10 20.08
C ASP A 190 4.60 -11.98 20.71
N GLU A 191 5.54 -11.41 19.95
CA GLU A 191 6.33 -10.26 20.40
C GLU A 191 5.46 -9.03 20.57
N LEU A 192 4.59 -8.71 19.58
CA LEU A 192 3.68 -7.56 19.62
C LEU A 192 2.76 -7.63 20.84
N ILE A 193 2.22 -8.79 21.19
CA ILE A 193 1.37 -8.99 22.37
C ILE A 193 2.10 -8.59 23.68
N ARG A 194 3.44 -8.60 23.69
CA ARG A 194 4.26 -8.30 24.86
C ARG A 194 4.80 -6.88 24.90
N VAL A 195 4.56 -6.10 23.87
CA VAL A 195 4.95 -4.69 23.83
C VAL A 195 4.25 -3.94 24.97
N LYS A 196 4.98 -3.02 25.56
CA LYS A 196 4.49 -2.16 26.64
C LYS A 196 4.70 -0.70 26.27
N HIS A 197 3.77 0.13 26.67
CA HIS A 197 3.93 1.57 26.70
C HIS A 197 5.09 1.99 27.62
N HIS A 198 5.55 3.22 27.47
CA HIS A 198 6.65 3.78 28.26
C HIS A 198 6.35 3.81 29.77
N ASP A 199 5.06 3.87 30.14
CA ASP A 199 4.60 3.77 31.53
C ASP A 199 4.58 2.33 32.09
N GLY A 200 4.95 1.33 31.28
CA GLY A 200 4.97 -0.09 31.62
C GLY A 200 3.65 -0.83 31.42
N ARG A 201 2.58 -0.13 31.04
CA ARG A 201 1.26 -0.73 30.70
C ARG A 201 1.42 -1.57 29.41
N PRO A 202 0.93 -2.81 29.38
CA PRO A 202 0.89 -3.58 28.12
C PRO A 202 -0.04 -2.93 27.11
N LEU A 203 0.22 -3.13 25.82
CA LEU A 203 -0.75 -2.79 24.77
C LEU A 203 -2.09 -3.47 25.07
N GLY A 204 -3.17 -2.71 24.95
CA GLY A 204 -4.52 -3.23 25.02
C GLY A 204 -4.87 -4.13 23.83
N GLU A 205 -5.87 -5.00 23.99
CA GLU A 205 -6.30 -5.88 22.89
C GLU A 205 -6.73 -5.08 21.66
N ASP A 206 -7.50 -4.00 21.87
CA ASP A 206 -7.97 -3.13 20.78
C ASP A 206 -6.79 -2.43 20.06
N GLU A 207 -5.73 -2.07 20.81
CA GLU A 207 -4.50 -1.51 20.23
C GLU A 207 -3.78 -2.55 19.37
N ILE A 208 -3.63 -3.79 19.87
CA ILE A 208 -2.99 -4.90 19.13
C ILE A 208 -3.80 -5.24 17.88
N VAL A 209 -5.13 -5.33 17.98
CA VAL A 209 -6.03 -5.57 16.84
C VAL A 209 -5.88 -4.46 15.81
N SER A 210 -5.85 -3.20 16.26
CA SER A 210 -5.66 -2.05 15.39
C SER A 210 -4.31 -2.09 14.67
N VAL A 211 -3.22 -2.41 15.36
CA VAL A 211 -1.87 -2.55 14.76
C VAL A 211 -1.87 -3.65 13.71
N LEU A 212 -2.32 -4.86 14.06
CA LEU A 212 -2.34 -5.99 13.13
C LEU A 212 -3.24 -5.73 11.92
N ARG A 213 -4.38 -5.07 12.11
CA ARG A 213 -5.26 -4.66 11.02
C ARG A 213 -4.58 -3.65 10.10
N ASN A 214 -3.89 -2.66 10.65
CA ASN A 214 -3.19 -1.65 9.85
C ASN A 214 -2.00 -2.27 9.09
N TRP A 215 -1.22 -3.13 9.75
CA TRP A 215 -0.10 -3.81 9.10
C TRP A 215 -0.57 -4.73 7.98
N THR A 216 -1.60 -5.55 8.23
CA THR A 216 -2.06 -6.54 7.26
C THR A 216 -3.00 -5.94 6.22
N GLY A 217 -4.03 -5.19 6.64
CA GLY A 217 -4.98 -4.57 5.72
C GLY A 217 -4.35 -3.50 4.83
N GLY A 218 -3.28 -2.83 5.31
CA GLY A 218 -2.50 -1.89 4.54
C GLY A 218 -1.55 -2.55 3.54
N ASP A 219 -1.05 -3.75 3.85
CA ASP A 219 -0.05 -4.43 3.05
C ASP A 219 -0.64 -5.38 2.00
N LEU A 220 -1.54 -6.28 2.38
CA LEU A 220 -2.04 -7.33 1.49
C LEU A 220 -2.53 -6.79 0.13
N GLY A 221 -3.43 -5.80 0.16
CA GLY A 221 -3.98 -5.21 -1.06
C GLY A 221 -2.94 -4.43 -1.85
N SER A 222 -2.10 -3.69 -1.15
CA SER A 222 -1.07 -2.85 -1.75
C SER A 222 -0.02 -3.65 -2.47
N LEU A 223 0.53 -4.67 -1.80
CA LEU A 223 1.56 -5.54 -2.37
C LEU A 223 1.07 -6.25 -3.63
N ALA A 224 -0.20 -6.71 -3.62
CA ALA A 224 -0.83 -7.31 -4.78
C ALA A 224 -0.92 -6.35 -5.97
N LEU A 225 -1.40 -5.12 -5.71
CA LEU A 225 -1.53 -4.09 -6.75
C LEU A 225 -0.17 -3.59 -7.25
N CYS A 226 0.81 -3.38 -6.36
CA CYS A 226 2.18 -3.03 -6.73
C CYS A 226 2.82 -4.11 -7.61
N THR A 227 2.59 -5.40 -7.28
CA THR A 227 3.05 -6.51 -8.12
C THR A 227 2.44 -6.44 -9.51
N GLY A 228 1.13 -6.18 -9.61
CA GLY A 228 0.44 -6.00 -10.88
C GLY A 228 1.02 -4.87 -11.73
N VAL A 229 1.25 -3.70 -11.11
CA VAL A 229 1.87 -2.54 -11.77
C VAL A 229 3.28 -2.87 -12.26
N ALA A 230 4.13 -3.45 -11.40
CA ALA A 230 5.51 -3.78 -11.76
C ALA A 230 5.57 -4.81 -12.91
N LEU A 231 4.76 -5.87 -12.85
CA LEU A 231 4.76 -6.90 -13.89
C LEU A 231 4.14 -6.39 -15.20
N TYR A 232 3.17 -5.47 -15.16
CA TYR A 232 2.69 -4.76 -16.34
C TYR A 232 3.81 -3.95 -17.00
N TRP A 233 4.58 -3.20 -16.19
CA TRP A 233 5.72 -2.43 -16.67
C TRP A 233 6.79 -3.34 -17.29
N PHE A 234 7.14 -4.43 -16.64
CA PHE A 234 8.09 -5.41 -17.20
C PHE A 234 7.60 -5.99 -18.53
N ALA A 235 6.32 -6.33 -18.61
CA ALA A 235 5.73 -6.90 -19.83
C ALA A 235 5.70 -5.91 -21.00
N THR A 236 5.61 -4.61 -20.72
CA THR A 236 5.54 -3.55 -21.74
C THR A 236 6.89 -2.88 -22.03
N HIS A 237 7.91 -3.11 -21.18
CA HIS A 237 9.26 -2.58 -21.29
C HIS A 237 10.29 -3.71 -21.19
N PRO A 238 10.43 -4.56 -22.20
CA PRO A 238 11.27 -5.76 -22.12
C PRO A 238 12.76 -5.46 -21.87
N GLU A 239 13.25 -4.29 -22.31
CA GLU A 239 14.61 -3.80 -22.04
C GLU A 239 14.88 -3.58 -20.55
N LEU A 240 13.88 -3.10 -19.83
CA LEU A 240 13.98 -2.88 -18.38
C LEU A 240 14.19 -4.19 -17.60
N GLN A 241 13.64 -5.30 -18.10
CA GLN A 241 13.85 -6.60 -17.45
C GLN A 241 15.32 -7.02 -17.45
N ASP A 242 16.04 -6.78 -18.55
CA ASP A 242 17.47 -7.12 -18.66
C ASP A 242 18.33 -6.19 -17.79
N GLU A 243 17.99 -4.91 -17.75
CA GLU A 243 18.62 -3.92 -16.86
C GLU A 243 18.47 -4.31 -15.39
N LEU A 244 17.24 -4.61 -14.96
CA LEU A 244 16.93 -4.94 -13.56
C LEU A 244 17.49 -6.28 -13.10
N ARG A 245 17.71 -7.25 -14.00
CA ARG A 245 18.42 -8.49 -13.66
C ARG A 245 19.86 -8.23 -13.20
N ALA A 246 20.51 -7.24 -13.79
CA ALA A 246 21.90 -6.89 -13.48
C ALA A 246 22.04 -5.81 -12.40
N ALA A 247 20.93 -5.16 -12.01
CA ALA A 247 20.94 -4.04 -11.09
C ALA A 247 21.34 -4.45 -9.65
N SER A 248 21.97 -3.52 -8.92
CA SER A 248 22.12 -3.66 -7.46
C SER A 248 20.74 -3.67 -6.77
N ASP A 249 20.68 -4.05 -5.49
CA ASP A 249 19.41 -3.99 -4.74
C ASP A 249 18.88 -2.57 -4.64
N ASP A 250 19.76 -1.60 -4.38
CA ASP A 250 19.38 -0.19 -4.28
C ASP A 250 18.87 0.39 -5.61
N ASP A 251 19.46 0.00 -6.73
CA ASP A 251 19.01 0.44 -8.06
C ASP A 251 17.68 -0.22 -8.42
N PHE A 252 17.51 -1.48 -8.06
CA PHE A 252 16.26 -2.22 -8.24
C PHE A 252 15.13 -1.58 -7.45
N ASP A 253 15.35 -1.26 -6.17
CA ASP A 253 14.36 -0.64 -5.30
C ASP A 253 13.96 0.75 -5.84
N ARG A 254 14.94 1.57 -6.25
CA ARG A 254 14.66 2.86 -6.90
C ARG A 254 13.84 2.72 -8.17
N ALA A 255 14.13 1.71 -8.96
CA ALA A 255 13.38 1.43 -10.19
C ALA A 255 11.93 1.07 -9.91
N VAL A 256 11.68 0.20 -8.92
CA VAL A 256 10.32 -0.16 -8.48
C VAL A 256 9.60 1.04 -7.89
N ASP A 257 10.25 1.82 -7.01
CA ASP A 257 9.66 3.04 -6.45
C ASP A 257 9.26 4.04 -7.55
N GLU A 258 10.06 4.17 -8.62
CA GLU A 258 9.74 5.05 -9.76
C GLU A 258 8.58 4.52 -10.61
N ILE A 259 8.53 3.23 -10.87
CA ILE A 259 7.41 2.59 -11.56
C ILE A 259 6.11 2.87 -10.78
N LEU A 260 6.15 2.71 -9.45
CA LEU A 260 5.01 2.97 -8.58
C LEU A 260 4.66 4.47 -8.46
N ARG A 261 5.63 5.39 -8.61
CA ARG A 261 5.36 6.82 -8.72
C ARG A 261 4.51 7.13 -9.96
N ILE A 262 4.89 6.55 -11.11
CA ILE A 262 4.21 6.81 -12.39
C ILE A 262 2.80 6.22 -12.39
N ASP A 263 2.62 5.05 -11.79
CA ASP A 263 1.36 4.30 -11.78
C ASP A 263 1.00 3.84 -10.35
N ASP A 264 0.73 4.81 -9.49
CA ASP A 264 0.54 4.62 -8.05
C ASP A 264 -0.75 3.85 -7.74
N PRO A 265 -0.68 2.67 -7.11
CA PRO A 265 -1.88 1.98 -6.62
C PRO A 265 -2.49 2.65 -5.38
N PHE A 266 -1.74 3.53 -4.69
CA PHE A 266 -2.18 4.29 -3.52
C PHE A 266 -2.66 5.68 -3.92
N VAL A 267 -3.95 5.86 -4.13
CA VAL A 267 -4.48 7.12 -4.66
C VAL A 267 -4.48 8.22 -3.61
N SER A 268 -4.91 7.96 -2.39
CA SER A 268 -5.11 9.05 -1.44
C SER A 268 -5.13 8.66 0.03
N ASN A 269 -4.81 9.65 0.87
CA ASN A 269 -5.10 9.64 2.31
C ASN A 269 -5.95 10.84 2.70
N ARG A 270 -6.56 10.78 3.89
CA ARG A 270 -7.40 11.86 4.42
C ARG A 270 -6.73 12.58 5.57
N ARG A 271 -7.09 13.86 5.72
CA ARG A 271 -6.80 14.69 6.91
C ARG A 271 -8.04 15.47 7.29
N VAL A 272 -8.04 16.03 8.50
CA VAL A 272 -9.05 16.96 8.95
C VAL A 272 -8.37 18.21 9.51
N ALA A 273 -8.80 19.39 9.08
CA ALA A 273 -8.28 20.65 9.61
C ALA A 273 -8.72 20.82 11.07
N THR A 274 -7.80 21.14 11.96
CA THR A 274 -8.07 21.37 13.40
C THR A 274 -8.36 22.83 13.69
N VAL A 275 -7.80 23.73 12.89
CA VAL A 275 -7.92 25.18 13.00
C VAL A 275 -8.22 25.78 11.63
N GLN A 276 -8.65 27.05 11.62
CA GLN A 276 -8.75 27.78 10.36
C GLN A 276 -7.35 28.05 9.81
N THR A 277 -7.13 27.72 8.54
CA THR A 277 -5.84 27.87 7.88
C THR A 277 -6.00 28.28 6.41
N ASP A 278 -4.93 28.76 5.79
CA ASP A 278 -4.86 28.96 4.34
C ASP A 278 -4.06 27.83 3.71
N LEU A 279 -4.59 27.24 2.63
CA LEU A 279 -3.88 26.28 1.80
C LEU A 279 -4.09 26.65 0.34
N GLY A 280 -3.00 26.89 -0.37
CA GLY A 280 -3.06 27.22 -1.80
C GLY A 280 -3.93 28.46 -2.14
N GLY A 281 -4.08 29.41 -1.22
CA GLY A 281 -4.92 30.61 -1.36
C GLY A 281 -6.41 30.36 -1.08
N ARG A 282 -6.77 29.21 -0.53
CA ARG A 282 -8.13 28.86 -0.08
C ARG A 282 -8.18 28.81 1.44
N GLN A 283 -9.23 29.36 2.02
CA GLN A 283 -9.49 29.27 3.46
C GLN A 283 -10.11 27.90 3.79
N ILE A 284 -9.45 27.15 4.63
CA ILE A 284 -9.90 25.84 5.15
C ILE A 284 -10.37 26.05 6.58
N GLY A 285 -11.60 25.71 6.87
CA GLY A 285 -12.18 25.84 8.21
C GLY A 285 -11.91 24.60 9.09
N PRO A 286 -11.96 24.78 10.43
CA PRO A 286 -11.81 23.67 11.35
C PRO A 286 -12.92 22.63 11.12
N GLY A 287 -12.56 21.33 11.14
CA GLY A 287 -13.45 20.21 10.88
C GLY A 287 -13.62 19.86 9.40
N GLU A 288 -13.14 20.69 8.47
CA GLU A 288 -13.16 20.36 7.06
C GLU A 288 -12.17 19.23 6.74
N GLN A 289 -12.61 18.30 5.90
CA GLN A 289 -11.80 17.15 5.48
C GLN A 289 -11.01 17.47 4.23
N LEU A 290 -9.78 16.94 4.19
CA LEU A 290 -8.90 17.00 3.04
C LEU A 290 -8.61 15.58 2.55
N VAL A 291 -8.52 15.42 1.25
CA VAL A 291 -8.07 14.22 0.53
C VAL A 291 -6.74 14.58 -0.12
N VAL A 292 -5.65 14.14 0.45
CA VAL A 292 -4.31 14.25 -0.16
C VAL A 292 -4.25 13.22 -1.27
N ASN A 293 -4.19 13.66 -2.52
CA ASN A 293 -4.14 12.78 -3.69
C ASN A 293 -2.67 12.52 -4.06
N TRP A 294 -2.16 11.35 -3.65
CA TRP A 294 -0.76 10.97 -3.87
C TRP A 294 -0.44 10.78 -5.35
N THR A 295 -1.35 10.14 -6.11
CA THR A 295 -1.16 9.92 -7.54
C THR A 295 -1.03 11.24 -8.29
N ALA A 296 -1.90 12.22 -8.01
CA ALA A 296 -1.78 13.54 -8.62
C ALA A 296 -0.50 14.25 -8.14
N ALA A 297 -0.17 14.23 -6.85
CA ALA A 297 1.03 14.86 -6.31
C ALA A 297 2.33 14.27 -6.91
N ASN A 298 2.37 12.97 -7.12
CA ASN A 298 3.48 12.26 -7.78
C ASN A 298 3.56 12.51 -9.31
N ARG A 299 2.60 13.24 -9.85
CA ARG A 299 2.50 13.61 -11.26
C ARG A 299 2.42 15.12 -11.49
N ASP A 300 2.64 15.92 -10.42
CA ASP A 300 2.61 17.38 -10.48
C ASP A 300 3.63 17.92 -11.48
N PRO A 301 3.20 18.62 -12.56
CA PRO A 301 4.09 19.10 -13.61
C PRO A 301 5.12 20.14 -13.12
N ASP A 302 4.89 20.79 -11.98
CA ASP A 302 5.84 21.72 -11.36
C ASP A 302 7.05 20.96 -10.77
N VAL A 303 6.90 19.66 -10.47
CA VAL A 303 7.93 18.79 -9.89
C VAL A 303 8.39 17.73 -10.88
N PHE A 304 7.46 17.17 -11.64
CA PHE A 304 7.66 16.13 -12.66
C PHE A 304 7.17 16.66 -14.03
N PRO A 305 7.98 17.46 -14.75
CA PRO A 305 7.56 18.11 -16.01
C PRO A 305 7.07 17.13 -17.09
N ASP A 306 7.59 15.91 -17.07
CA ASP A 306 7.12 14.77 -17.86
C ASP A 306 6.81 13.64 -16.88
N PRO A 307 5.57 13.57 -16.35
CA PRO A 307 5.24 12.66 -15.25
C PRO A 307 5.28 11.17 -15.65
N ASP A 308 5.24 10.86 -16.93
CA ASP A 308 5.35 9.48 -17.44
C ASP A 308 6.81 9.08 -17.74
N ARG A 309 7.73 10.02 -17.69
CA ARG A 309 9.16 9.73 -17.88
C ARG A 309 9.68 8.88 -16.71
N TYR A 310 10.30 7.75 -17.07
CA TYR A 310 11.00 6.90 -16.12
C TYR A 310 12.39 7.48 -15.80
N ASP A 311 12.59 7.94 -14.58
CA ASP A 311 13.86 8.52 -14.08
C ASP A 311 14.04 8.19 -12.58
N PRO A 312 14.44 6.94 -12.25
CA PRO A 312 14.49 6.45 -10.87
C PRO A 312 15.51 7.17 -9.98
N VAL A 313 16.44 7.92 -10.57
CA VAL A 313 17.44 8.70 -9.84
C VAL A 313 16.99 10.16 -9.71
N GLY A 314 16.56 10.78 -10.81
CA GLY A 314 16.17 12.19 -10.83
C GLY A 314 14.92 12.46 -10.01
N HIS A 315 13.97 11.53 -9.96
CA HIS A 315 12.69 11.69 -9.26
C HIS A 315 12.71 11.20 -7.82
N ALA A 316 13.73 10.44 -7.38
CA ALA A 316 13.75 9.76 -6.07
C ALA A 316 13.49 10.68 -4.88
N ALA A 317 14.06 11.91 -4.88
CA ALA A 317 13.92 12.84 -3.77
C ALA A 317 12.52 13.45 -3.62
N ALA A 318 11.75 13.48 -4.72
CA ALA A 318 10.41 14.04 -4.76
C ALA A 318 9.30 12.96 -4.75
N ASN A 319 9.68 11.68 -4.83
CA ASN A 319 8.73 10.58 -4.88
C ASN A 319 7.98 10.42 -3.55
N LEU A 320 6.64 10.48 -3.60
CA LEU A 320 5.74 10.39 -2.45
C LEU A 320 4.99 9.05 -2.36
N VAL A 321 5.44 8.01 -3.05
CA VAL A 321 4.74 6.71 -3.07
C VAL A 321 4.55 6.10 -1.68
N TYR A 322 5.46 6.37 -0.74
CA TYR A 322 5.34 6.00 0.68
C TYR A 322 4.90 7.15 1.59
N GLY A 323 4.43 8.26 1.01
CA GLY A 323 4.15 9.49 1.74
C GLY A 323 5.41 10.18 2.29
N THR A 324 5.22 11.16 3.16
CA THR A 324 6.30 11.90 3.80
C THR A 324 5.85 12.44 5.17
N GLY A 325 6.78 13.04 5.92
CA GLY A 325 6.52 13.62 7.24
C GLY A 325 6.35 12.56 8.34
N PRO A 326 5.73 12.92 9.48
CA PRO A 326 5.60 12.02 10.63
C PRO A 326 4.91 10.70 10.29
N HIS A 327 3.93 10.73 9.37
CA HIS A 327 3.16 9.58 8.95
C HIS A 327 3.72 8.87 7.70
N VAL A 328 5.00 9.08 7.37
CA VAL A 328 5.67 8.28 6.33
C VAL A 328 5.47 6.79 6.62
N CYS A 329 5.25 6.00 5.57
CA CYS A 329 4.94 4.57 5.71
C CYS A 329 5.98 3.84 6.58
N PRO A 330 5.61 3.30 7.76
CA PRO A 330 6.53 2.53 8.59
C PRO A 330 6.91 1.19 7.96
N GLY A 331 6.01 0.64 7.15
CA GLY A 331 6.19 -0.63 6.44
C GLY A 331 7.05 -0.53 5.17
N ARG A 332 7.57 0.66 4.80
CA ARG A 332 8.40 0.79 3.61
C ARG A 332 9.54 -0.24 3.53
N PRO A 333 10.33 -0.49 4.60
CA PRO A 333 11.38 -1.49 4.54
C PRO A 333 10.88 -2.91 4.22
N LEU A 334 9.70 -3.27 4.77
CA LEU A 334 9.06 -4.56 4.51
C LEU A 334 8.56 -4.64 3.06
N ALA A 335 7.74 -3.68 2.62
CA ALA A 335 7.17 -3.65 1.28
C ALA A 335 8.25 -3.63 0.19
N THR A 336 9.33 -2.85 0.39
CA THR A 336 10.48 -2.81 -0.52
C THR A 336 11.16 -4.17 -0.61
N LEU A 337 11.39 -4.84 0.53
CA LEU A 337 11.98 -6.18 0.56
C LEU A 337 11.07 -7.20 -0.13
N GLU A 338 9.78 -7.19 0.17
CA GLU A 338 8.80 -8.13 -0.40
C GLU A 338 8.72 -7.99 -1.92
N LEU A 339 8.56 -6.77 -2.42
CA LEU A 339 8.54 -6.49 -3.86
C LEU A 339 9.85 -6.91 -4.53
N ARG A 340 11.00 -6.54 -3.95
CA ARG A 340 12.29 -6.91 -4.49
C ARG A 340 12.47 -8.42 -4.58
N VAL A 341 12.15 -9.16 -3.53
CA VAL A 341 12.32 -10.63 -3.51
C VAL A 341 11.42 -11.30 -4.53
N LEU A 342 10.14 -10.93 -4.61
CA LEU A 342 9.22 -11.48 -5.60
C LEU A 342 9.65 -11.15 -7.02
N LEU A 343 9.84 -9.86 -7.32
CA LEU A 343 10.10 -9.39 -8.68
C LEU A 343 11.45 -9.87 -9.20
N ARG A 344 12.50 -9.88 -8.35
CA ARG A 344 13.77 -10.51 -8.71
C ARG A 344 13.65 -12.01 -8.92
N GLY A 345 12.85 -12.69 -8.10
CA GLY A 345 12.57 -14.13 -8.29
C GLY A 345 11.96 -14.39 -9.67
N VAL A 346 10.95 -13.60 -10.05
CA VAL A 346 10.35 -13.66 -11.39
C VAL A 346 11.39 -13.41 -12.47
N LEU A 347 12.13 -12.29 -12.41
CA LEU A 347 13.10 -11.90 -13.45
C LEU A 347 14.29 -12.85 -13.55
N ARG A 348 14.67 -13.55 -12.47
CA ARG A 348 15.79 -14.50 -12.47
C ARG A 348 15.53 -15.73 -13.33
N GLU A 349 14.28 -16.15 -13.41
CA GLU A 349 13.90 -17.40 -14.05
C GLU A 349 13.06 -17.21 -15.31
N HIS A 350 12.47 -16.01 -15.48
CA HIS A 350 11.48 -15.79 -16.53
C HIS A 350 11.64 -14.46 -17.23
N ARG A 351 11.11 -14.41 -18.47
CA ARG A 351 10.71 -13.20 -19.19
C ARG A 351 9.21 -12.99 -19.03
N VAL A 352 8.84 -11.78 -18.64
CA VAL A 352 7.45 -11.36 -18.50
C VAL A 352 6.96 -10.77 -19.80
N ARG A 353 5.79 -11.20 -20.27
CA ARG A 353 5.08 -10.55 -21.39
C ARG A 353 3.58 -10.57 -21.14
N LEU A 354 2.85 -9.66 -21.79
CA LEU A 354 1.39 -9.72 -21.75
C LEU A 354 0.88 -10.97 -22.46
N ALA A 355 -0.21 -11.55 -21.94
CA ALA A 355 -0.87 -12.68 -22.57
C ALA A 355 -1.54 -12.22 -23.88
N PRO A 356 -1.32 -12.90 -25.02
CA PRO A 356 -1.87 -12.50 -26.30
C PRO A 356 -3.40 -12.46 -26.29
N GLY A 357 -3.97 -11.44 -26.93
CA GLY A 357 -5.43 -11.30 -27.06
C GLY A 357 -6.15 -10.90 -25.76
N THR A 358 -5.41 -10.52 -24.73
CA THR A 358 -5.98 -9.99 -23.47
C THR A 358 -5.66 -8.51 -23.32
N THR A 359 -6.45 -7.81 -22.50
CA THR A 359 -6.22 -6.42 -22.14
C THR A 359 -6.15 -6.32 -20.62
N PRO A 360 -5.12 -5.70 -20.05
CA PRO A 360 -5.07 -5.38 -18.61
C PRO A 360 -6.27 -4.52 -18.21
N GLU A 361 -6.84 -4.80 -17.05
CA GLU A 361 -7.97 -4.06 -16.51
C GLU A 361 -7.47 -3.11 -15.42
N ARG A 362 -7.66 -1.80 -15.59
CA ARG A 362 -7.36 -0.79 -14.58
C ARG A 362 -8.30 -0.91 -13.38
N GLU A 363 -7.77 -0.59 -12.18
CA GLU A 363 -8.62 -0.36 -11.02
C GLU A 363 -9.40 0.96 -11.16
N GLN A 364 -10.45 1.08 -10.37
CA GLN A 364 -11.29 2.27 -10.31
C GLN A 364 -11.02 3.03 -9.00
N PRO A 365 -11.00 4.38 -9.03
CA PRO A 365 -10.90 5.16 -7.80
C PRO A 365 -11.92 4.71 -6.73
N PRO A 366 -11.55 4.68 -5.46
CA PRO A 366 -10.35 5.24 -4.83
C PRO A 366 -9.10 4.34 -4.84
N VAL A 367 -9.09 3.24 -5.59
CA VAL A 367 -7.94 2.34 -5.77
C VAL A 367 -7.26 2.66 -7.10
N GLY A 368 -5.93 2.59 -7.17
CA GLY A 368 -5.14 2.78 -8.38
C GLY A 368 -4.51 1.48 -8.89
N GLY A 369 -3.69 1.59 -9.92
CA GLY A 369 -3.02 0.47 -10.55
C GLY A 369 -3.97 -0.39 -11.41
N PHE A 370 -3.84 -1.70 -11.28
CA PHE A 370 -4.58 -2.66 -12.09
C PHE A 370 -5.40 -3.62 -11.23
N ARG A 371 -6.63 -3.88 -11.68
CA ARG A 371 -7.47 -4.94 -11.17
C ARG A 371 -7.01 -6.32 -11.66
N ARG A 372 -6.55 -6.38 -12.94
CA ARG A 372 -6.06 -7.58 -13.60
C ARG A 372 -4.96 -7.25 -14.59
N VAL A 373 -3.93 -8.07 -14.59
CA VAL A 373 -2.84 -8.00 -15.57
C VAL A 373 -2.52 -9.43 -16.03
N PRO A 374 -3.14 -9.87 -17.14
CA PRO A 374 -2.85 -11.18 -17.70
C PRO A 374 -1.44 -11.22 -18.30
N VAL A 375 -0.56 -12.01 -17.72
CA VAL A 375 0.83 -12.18 -18.16
C VAL A 375 1.16 -13.64 -18.43
N ILE A 376 2.24 -13.86 -19.17
CA ILE A 376 2.90 -15.15 -19.32
C ILE A 376 4.33 -14.99 -18.82
N LEU A 377 4.77 -15.95 -18.03
CA LEU A 377 6.14 -16.08 -17.58
C LEU A 377 6.82 -17.14 -18.44
N ASP A 378 7.61 -16.69 -19.43
CA ASP A 378 8.37 -17.60 -20.28
C ASP A 378 9.71 -17.90 -19.63
N PRO A 379 10.17 -19.15 -19.55
CA PRO A 379 11.51 -19.49 -19.04
C PRO A 379 12.60 -18.76 -19.83
N LEU A 380 13.71 -18.40 -19.14
CA LEU A 380 14.88 -17.77 -19.76
C LEU A 380 15.69 -18.74 -20.62
#